data_2ba599bfd42d062beac11a3b018a64fd
#
_entry.id   2ba599bfd42d062beac11a3b018a64fd
#
_cell.length_a   1.000
_cell.length_b   1.000
_cell.length_c   1.000
_cell.angle_alpha   90.00
_cell.angle_beta   90.00
_cell.angle_gamma   90.00
#
_symmetry.space_group_name_H-M   'P 1'
#
loop_
_entity.id
_entity.type
_entity.pdbx_description
1 polymer ?
#
loop_
_entity_poly.entity_id
_entity_poly.type
_entity_poly.pdbx_seq_one_letter_code
_entity_poly.pdbx_strand_id
1 'polypeptide(L)'
;MPSSSLWNILKSYQSVKKEMGGIRSLIFGPEKGDVGGLRAKYGQPPSQFITLSNGAKIHLRDEGDPEAPPIVFVHGHSEDLHTWNQLVKQLVESFRVIRFDLRRHGLTGPAPDNEYRIENYVSDLSMVIDHLGIDSFALVGHSMGGRISVRYTMGNPERVNSLILLSASGAPRKEESSPPMALRLMKNPLGRFLVKRIWSRNMAKNTLVDMVFDESSITDEEIDRMWDFSIYPGNMDAMFREFADTWEDFNPKEIRGIANNTLLIWGKEDSICPESMGSWYDSQLPNSTMVVLPNIGHNPHFECPDKCLDEISSWMGTLS
;
A
#
# COMPACT_ATOMS: atom_id res chain seq x y z
N MET A 1 5.41 43.34 28.80
CA MET A 1 6.09 42.79 27.62
C MET A 1 7.10 41.75 28.08
N PRO A 2 7.00 40.49 27.76
CA PRO A 2 8.03 39.51 28.12
C PRO A 2 9.26 39.79 27.26
N SER A 3 10.41 39.80 27.90
CA SER A 3 11.69 40.23 27.36
C SER A 3 12.11 39.36 26.16
N SER A 4 12.63 40.06 25.12
CA SER A 4 13.19 39.49 23.89
C SER A 4 14.26 38.40 24.10
N SER A 5 14.82 38.30 25.30
CA SER A 5 15.86 37.34 25.69
C SER A 5 15.33 35.89 25.84
N LEU A 6 14.16 35.68 26.42
CA LEU A 6 13.57 34.34 26.61
C LEU A 6 13.15 33.71 25.27
N TRP A 7 12.67 34.51 24.33
CA TRP A 7 12.26 34.03 23.01
C TRP A 7 13.47 33.63 22.14
N ASN A 8 14.57 34.38 22.25
CA ASN A 8 15.84 34.05 21.61
C ASN A 8 16.50 32.80 22.18
N ILE A 9 16.38 32.60 23.51
CA ILE A 9 16.86 31.37 24.17
C ILE A 9 16.04 30.16 23.72
N LEU A 10 14.72 30.27 23.62
CA LEU A 10 13.84 29.21 23.14
C LEU A 10 14.10 28.87 21.67
N LYS A 11 14.33 29.86 20.80
CA LYS A 11 14.70 29.63 19.41
C LYS A 11 16.06 28.94 19.29
N SER A 12 17.06 29.38 20.03
CA SER A 12 18.38 28.73 20.02
C SER A 12 18.33 27.31 20.58
N TYR A 13 17.54 27.07 21.64
CA TYR A 13 17.32 25.72 22.17
C TYR A 13 16.63 24.78 21.15
N GLN A 14 15.61 25.28 20.43
CA GLN A 14 14.94 24.52 19.37
C GLN A 14 15.87 24.24 18.18
N SER A 15 16.73 25.21 17.81
CA SER A 15 17.74 25.02 16.76
C SER A 15 18.77 23.97 17.17
N VAL A 16 19.32 24.06 18.39
CA VAL A 16 20.27 23.09 18.95
C VAL A 16 19.63 21.71 19.09
N LYS A 17 18.36 21.63 19.53
CA LYS A 17 17.62 20.36 19.62
C LYS A 17 17.40 19.73 18.23
N LYS A 18 17.14 20.56 17.20
CA LYS A 18 17.01 20.12 15.81
C LYS A 18 18.33 19.63 15.24
N GLU A 19 19.45 20.33 15.49
CA GLU A 19 20.79 19.91 15.07
C GLU A 19 21.27 18.66 15.82
N MET A 20 21.05 18.58 17.14
CA MET A 20 21.37 17.38 17.93
C MET A 20 20.52 16.19 17.52
N GLY A 21 19.24 16.41 17.16
CA GLY A 21 18.37 15.38 16.60
C GLY A 21 18.90 14.85 15.27
N GLY A 22 19.39 15.73 14.40
CA GLY A 22 20.04 15.36 13.13
C GLY A 22 21.32 14.54 13.35
N ILE A 23 22.22 14.98 14.24
CA ILE A 23 23.46 14.25 14.57
C ILE A 23 23.14 12.92 15.26
N ARG A 24 22.16 12.89 16.18
CA ARG A 24 21.72 11.66 16.84
C ARG A 24 21.14 10.66 15.83
N SER A 25 20.32 11.11 14.90
CA SER A 25 19.75 10.23 13.86
C SER A 25 20.85 9.69 12.92
N LEU A 26 21.87 10.45 12.61
CA LEU A 26 23.03 10.00 11.83
C LEU A 26 23.84 8.91 12.56
N ILE A 27 23.95 9.00 13.89
CA ILE A 27 24.70 8.03 14.70
C ILE A 27 23.85 6.79 15.01
N PHE A 28 22.60 6.97 15.41
CA PHE A 28 21.73 5.92 15.95
C PHE A 28 20.58 5.51 15.02
N GLY A 29 20.36 6.24 13.93
CA GLY A 29 19.19 6.12 13.07
C GLY A 29 17.98 6.87 13.65
N PRO A 30 16.83 6.89 12.93
CA PRO A 30 15.59 7.46 13.45
C PRO A 30 15.16 6.74 14.74
N GLU A 31 14.55 7.46 15.65
CA GLU A 31 13.92 6.84 16.82
C GLU A 31 12.82 5.89 16.33
N LYS A 32 12.77 4.69 16.93
CA LYS A 32 11.69 3.75 16.63
C LYS A 32 10.36 4.36 17.05
N GLY A 33 9.33 4.20 16.22
CA GLY A 33 7.99 4.65 16.54
C GLY A 33 7.49 4.04 17.84
N ASP A 34 6.82 4.85 18.64
CA ASP A 34 6.10 4.37 19.81
C ASP A 34 4.84 3.59 19.35
N VAL A 35 4.85 2.28 19.54
CA VAL A 35 3.72 1.40 19.15
C VAL A 35 2.41 1.84 19.79
N GLY A 36 2.45 2.26 21.07
CA GLY A 36 1.26 2.75 21.78
C GLY A 36 0.71 4.03 21.18
N GLY A 37 1.59 4.99 20.92
CA GLY A 37 1.22 6.27 20.28
C GLY A 37 0.73 6.08 18.84
N LEU A 38 1.38 5.21 18.04
CA LEU A 38 0.94 4.91 16.68
C LEU A 38 -0.43 4.22 16.66
N ARG A 39 -0.68 3.28 17.56
CA ARG A 39 -2.00 2.66 17.71
C ARG A 39 -3.06 3.66 18.18
N ALA A 40 -2.72 4.56 19.10
CA ALA A 40 -3.62 5.62 19.50
C ALA A 40 -3.96 6.59 18.38
N LYS A 41 -3.02 6.83 17.44
CA LYS A 41 -3.20 7.73 16.29
C LYS A 41 -3.97 7.08 15.15
N TYR A 42 -3.61 5.85 14.75
CA TYR A 42 -4.10 5.21 13.52
C TYR A 42 -5.01 4.00 13.74
N GLY A 43 -5.01 3.44 14.94
CA GLY A 43 -5.80 2.25 15.29
C GLY A 43 -7.10 2.56 16.01
N GLN A 44 -7.64 3.79 15.89
CA GLN A 44 -8.94 4.16 16.46
C GLN A 44 -10.11 3.46 15.73
N PRO A 45 -11.24 3.24 16.39
CA PRO A 45 -12.43 2.68 15.74
C PRO A 45 -12.73 3.37 14.39
N PRO A 46 -13.11 2.61 13.36
CA PRO A 46 -13.53 1.20 13.35
C PRO A 46 -12.39 0.16 13.24
N SER A 47 -11.14 0.53 13.51
CA SER A 47 -9.99 -0.37 13.45
C SER A 47 -10.14 -1.56 14.42
N GLN A 48 -9.82 -2.74 13.91
CA GLN A 48 -9.82 -4.01 14.63
C GLN A 48 -8.45 -4.68 14.49
N PHE A 49 -8.12 -5.56 15.45
CA PHE A 49 -6.89 -6.35 15.44
C PHE A 49 -7.26 -7.82 15.63
N ILE A 50 -7.00 -8.63 14.61
CA ILE A 50 -7.23 -10.07 14.64
C ILE A 50 -5.90 -10.82 14.69
N THR A 51 -5.92 -12.07 15.18
CA THR A 51 -4.76 -12.95 15.13
C THR A 51 -5.09 -14.11 14.21
N LEU A 52 -4.31 -14.25 13.14
CA LEU A 52 -4.45 -15.33 12.18
C LEU A 52 -3.89 -16.65 12.74
N SER A 53 -4.23 -17.77 12.13
CA SER A 53 -3.77 -19.11 12.54
C SER A 53 -2.24 -19.27 12.46
N ASN A 54 -1.56 -18.52 11.60
CA ASN A 54 -0.10 -18.46 11.51
C ASN A 54 0.56 -17.53 12.57
N GLY A 55 -0.24 -16.96 13.49
CA GLY A 55 0.23 -16.07 14.55
C GLY A 55 0.41 -14.60 14.13
N ALA A 56 0.18 -14.24 12.86
CA ALA A 56 0.23 -12.85 12.41
C ALA A 56 -0.92 -12.05 13.04
N LYS A 57 -0.60 -10.84 13.52
CA LYS A 57 -1.59 -9.89 14.03
C LYS A 57 -1.90 -8.90 12.94
N ILE A 58 -3.12 -8.94 12.44
CA ILE A 58 -3.56 -8.08 11.35
C ILE A 58 -4.38 -6.92 11.88
N HIS A 59 -4.01 -5.71 11.49
CA HIS A 59 -4.82 -4.51 11.62
C HIS A 59 -5.76 -4.42 10.43
N LEU A 60 -7.05 -4.35 10.68
CA LEU A 60 -8.07 -4.27 9.63
C LEU A 60 -9.20 -3.32 10.01
N ARG A 61 -10.00 -2.96 9.01
CA ARG A 61 -11.31 -2.33 9.14
C ARG A 61 -12.32 -3.10 8.34
N ASP A 62 -13.49 -3.33 8.92
CA ASP A 62 -14.66 -3.96 8.33
C ASP A 62 -15.82 -2.97 8.54
N GLU A 63 -16.24 -2.32 7.47
CA GLU A 63 -17.10 -1.12 7.50
C GLU A 63 -18.28 -1.29 6.56
N GLY A 64 -19.42 -0.66 6.88
CA GLY A 64 -20.68 -0.77 6.12
C GLY A 64 -21.62 -1.82 6.71
N ASP A 65 -22.70 -2.12 5.96
CA ASP A 65 -23.65 -3.14 6.35
C ASP A 65 -23.01 -4.55 6.19
N PRO A 66 -22.95 -5.37 7.25
CA PRO A 66 -22.39 -6.73 7.16
C PRO A 66 -23.11 -7.65 6.16
N GLU A 67 -24.38 -7.36 5.84
CA GLU A 67 -25.17 -8.12 4.84
C GLU A 67 -25.02 -7.58 3.41
N ALA A 68 -24.38 -6.41 3.23
CA ALA A 68 -24.13 -5.87 1.90
C ALA A 68 -23.03 -6.67 1.16
N PRO A 69 -23.00 -6.62 -0.20
CA PRO A 69 -21.99 -7.31 -0.98
C PRO A 69 -20.55 -6.92 -0.53
N PRO A 70 -19.68 -7.90 -0.24
CA PRO A 70 -18.34 -7.60 0.25
C PRO A 70 -17.41 -7.10 -0.86
N ILE A 71 -16.62 -6.07 -0.53
CA ILE A 71 -15.52 -5.57 -1.34
C ILE A 71 -14.25 -5.48 -0.49
N VAL A 72 -13.17 -6.11 -0.94
CA VAL A 72 -11.90 -6.26 -0.22
C VAL A 72 -10.81 -5.46 -0.90
N PHE A 73 -10.10 -4.63 -0.14
CA PHE A 73 -9.05 -3.76 -0.63
C PHE A 73 -7.67 -4.20 -0.16
N VAL A 74 -6.75 -4.35 -1.12
CA VAL A 74 -5.35 -4.76 -0.90
C VAL A 74 -4.44 -3.64 -1.38
N HIS A 75 -3.79 -2.96 -0.45
CA HIS A 75 -2.94 -1.78 -0.72
C HIS A 75 -1.58 -2.14 -1.34
N GLY A 76 -0.89 -1.14 -1.87
CA GLY A 76 0.42 -1.27 -2.49
C GLY A 76 1.60 -1.23 -1.51
N HIS A 77 2.80 -1.26 -2.08
CA HIS A 77 4.05 -1.11 -1.33
C HIS A 77 4.14 0.29 -0.74
N SER A 78 4.62 0.41 0.49
CA SER A 78 4.74 1.67 1.23
C SER A 78 3.41 2.37 1.56
N GLU A 79 2.31 1.67 1.40
CA GLU A 79 0.97 2.10 1.78
C GLU A 79 0.48 1.37 3.05
N ASP A 80 -0.75 1.63 3.40
CA ASP A 80 -1.48 1.03 4.51
C ASP A 80 -2.99 1.10 4.24
N LEU A 81 -3.82 0.52 5.09
CA LEU A 81 -5.27 0.49 4.88
C LEU A 81 -5.94 1.87 4.78
N HIS A 82 -5.30 2.94 5.27
CA HIS A 82 -5.86 4.28 5.21
C HIS A 82 -5.74 4.93 3.82
N THR A 83 -4.93 4.37 2.91
CA THR A 83 -4.84 4.85 1.52
C THR A 83 -6.21 4.85 0.83
N TRP A 84 -7.12 3.98 1.28
CA TRP A 84 -8.47 3.81 0.75
C TRP A 84 -9.52 4.75 1.35
N ASN A 85 -9.14 5.60 2.33
CA ASN A 85 -10.09 6.43 3.08
C ASN A 85 -11.07 7.23 2.20
N GLN A 86 -10.61 7.75 1.06
CA GLN A 86 -11.46 8.57 0.19
C GLN A 86 -12.53 7.71 -0.51
N LEU A 87 -12.16 6.54 -1.03
CA LEU A 87 -13.11 5.62 -1.69
C LEU A 87 -14.12 5.03 -0.70
N VAL A 88 -13.64 4.63 0.47
CA VAL A 88 -14.45 3.95 1.48
C VAL A 88 -15.62 4.81 1.97
N LYS A 89 -15.42 6.13 2.12
CA LYS A 89 -16.48 7.06 2.59
C LYS A 89 -17.81 6.93 1.85
N GLN A 90 -17.77 6.59 0.57
CA GLN A 90 -18.97 6.46 -0.25
C GLN A 90 -19.35 4.99 -0.46
N LEU A 91 -18.37 4.11 -0.61
CA LEU A 91 -18.61 2.68 -0.84
C LEU A 91 -19.32 1.98 0.31
N VAL A 92 -19.14 2.43 1.55
CA VAL A 92 -19.83 1.86 2.74
C VAL A 92 -21.34 2.03 2.71
N GLU A 93 -21.88 2.90 1.86
CA GLU A 93 -23.32 3.06 1.69
C GLU A 93 -23.95 1.88 0.93
N SER A 94 -23.16 1.16 0.13
CA SER A 94 -23.63 0.08 -0.75
C SER A 94 -22.92 -1.25 -0.56
N PHE A 95 -21.75 -1.26 0.08
CA PHE A 95 -20.89 -2.43 0.23
C PHE A 95 -20.44 -2.62 1.67
N ARG A 96 -20.21 -3.89 2.04
CA ARG A 96 -19.37 -4.22 3.19
C ARG A 96 -17.91 -4.10 2.77
N VAL A 97 -17.21 -3.08 3.27
CA VAL A 97 -15.85 -2.73 2.85
C VAL A 97 -14.82 -3.27 3.83
N ILE A 98 -13.98 -4.18 3.35
CA ILE A 98 -12.89 -4.78 4.10
C ILE A 98 -11.56 -4.23 3.59
N ARG A 99 -10.72 -3.72 4.49
CA ARG A 99 -9.38 -3.28 4.20
C ARG A 99 -8.45 -3.60 5.36
N PHE A 100 -7.22 -3.98 5.07
CA PHE A 100 -6.28 -4.41 6.10
C PHE A 100 -4.85 -4.05 5.74
N ASP A 101 -4.01 -3.89 6.77
CA ASP A 101 -2.58 -3.70 6.57
C ASP A 101 -1.93 -5.04 6.23
N LEU A 102 -1.25 -5.11 5.11
CA LEU A 102 -0.45 -6.26 4.71
C LEU A 102 0.70 -6.49 5.72
N ARG A 103 1.24 -7.73 5.75
CA ARG A 103 2.46 -8.03 6.53
C ARG A 103 3.54 -6.98 6.28
N ARG A 104 4.26 -6.53 7.32
CA ARG A 104 5.24 -5.46 7.38
C ARG A 104 4.72 -4.04 7.13
N HIS A 105 3.43 -3.83 6.95
CA HIS A 105 2.86 -2.50 6.70
C HIS A 105 2.00 -2.03 7.89
N GLY A 106 1.77 -0.73 7.95
CA GLY A 106 0.88 -0.10 8.91
C GLY A 106 1.09 -0.57 10.34
N LEU A 107 -0.01 -0.87 11.02
CA LEU A 107 -0.02 -1.39 12.40
C LEU A 107 0.02 -2.94 12.47
N THR A 108 -0.07 -3.65 11.34
CA THR A 108 0.17 -5.09 11.27
C THR A 108 1.61 -5.41 11.65
N GLY A 109 2.56 -4.62 11.14
CA GLY A 109 3.96 -4.82 11.45
C GLY A 109 4.60 -6.05 10.80
N PRO A 110 5.81 -6.42 11.25
CA PRO A 110 6.55 -7.57 10.69
C PRO A 110 5.80 -8.89 10.90
N ALA A 111 5.88 -9.76 9.90
CA ALA A 111 5.35 -11.11 10.00
C ALA A 111 6.16 -11.96 11.01
N PRO A 112 5.51 -12.81 11.80
CA PRO A 112 6.20 -13.63 12.82
C PRO A 112 7.17 -14.64 12.21
N ASP A 113 6.93 -15.12 10.99
CA ASP A 113 7.79 -16.05 10.23
C ASP A 113 8.93 -15.33 9.49
N ASN A 114 8.89 -14.01 9.39
CA ASN A 114 9.81 -13.17 8.60
C ASN A 114 9.89 -13.54 7.10
N GLU A 115 8.86 -14.16 6.55
CA GLU A 115 8.75 -14.54 5.15
C GLU A 115 7.90 -13.53 4.38
N TYR A 116 8.38 -13.09 3.20
CA TYR A 116 7.74 -12.02 2.42
C TYR A 116 7.57 -12.38 0.94
N ARG A 117 7.47 -13.69 0.63
CA ARG A 117 7.11 -14.19 -0.70
C ARG A 117 5.65 -13.92 -1.00
N ILE A 118 5.29 -13.82 -2.27
CA ILE A 118 3.92 -13.52 -2.70
C ILE A 118 2.90 -14.51 -2.11
N GLU A 119 3.27 -15.79 -1.97
CA GLU A 119 2.43 -16.83 -1.42
C GLU A 119 2.05 -16.57 0.06
N ASN A 120 2.94 -15.93 0.82
CA ASN A 120 2.67 -15.57 2.20
C ASN A 120 1.62 -14.45 2.30
N TYR A 121 1.66 -13.46 1.39
CA TYR A 121 0.64 -12.40 1.29
C TYR A 121 -0.71 -12.95 0.86
N VAL A 122 -0.72 -13.86 -0.12
CA VAL A 122 -1.93 -14.57 -0.58
C VAL A 122 -2.54 -15.40 0.54
N SER A 123 -1.70 -16.10 1.32
CA SER A 123 -2.13 -16.88 2.47
C SER A 123 -2.75 -16.00 3.57
N ASP A 124 -2.12 -14.84 3.88
CA ASP A 124 -2.70 -13.92 4.86
C ASP A 124 -4.06 -13.37 4.39
N LEU A 125 -4.18 -12.98 3.12
CA LEU A 125 -5.45 -12.54 2.53
C LEU A 125 -6.51 -13.63 2.68
N SER A 126 -6.20 -14.89 2.33
CA SER A 126 -7.13 -16.01 2.49
C SER A 126 -7.58 -16.15 3.94
N MET A 127 -6.62 -16.14 4.89
CA MET A 127 -6.93 -16.29 6.32
C MET A 127 -7.77 -15.11 6.87
N VAL A 128 -7.57 -13.88 6.38
CA VAL A 128 -8.41 -12.72 6.75
C VAL A 128 -9.84 -12.93 6.27
N ILE A 129 -10.03 -13.33 5.01
CA ILE A 129 -11.35 -13.57 4.41
C ILE A 129 -12.07 -14.72 5.11
N ASP A 130 -11.36 -15.82 5.41
CA ASP A 130 -11.91 -16.96 6.14
C ASP A 130 -12.30 -16.59 7.57
N HIS A 131 -11.49 -15.75 8.25
CA HIS A 131 -11.80 -15.26 9.60
C HIS A 131 -13.07 -14.41 9.63
N LEU A 132 -13.35 -13.64 8.57
CA LEU A 132 -14.53 -12.79 8.44
C LEU A 132 -15.76 -13.54 7.91
N GLY A 133 -15.62 -14.85 7.58
CA GLY A 133 -16.70 -15.67 7.08
C GLY A 133 -17.23 -15.23 5.72
N ILE A 134 -16.37 -14.71 4.84
CA ILE A 134 -16.74 -14.20 3.53
C ILE A 134 -16.49 -15.29 2.48
N ASP A 135 -17.55 -15.74 1.79
CA ASP A 135 -17.45 -16.80 0.77
C ASP A 135 -16.97 -16.24 -0.57
N SER A 136 -17.57 -15.12 -1.01
CA SER A 136 -17.22 -14.49 -2.28
C SER A 136 -17.28 -12.97 -2.18
N PHE A 137 -16.45 -12.26 -2.95
CA PHE A 137 -16.27 -10.80 -2.84
C PHE A 137 -15.70 -10.18 -4.11
N ALA A 138 -15.85 -8.87 -4.26
CA ALA A 138 -15.07 -8.09 -5.21
C ALA A 138 -13.68 -7.81 -4.60
N LEU A 139 -12.62 -8.01 -5.39
CA LEU A 139 -11.23 -7.86 -4.93
C LEU A 139 -10.56 -6.69 -5.64
N VAL A 140 -10.21 -5.67 -4.86
CA VAL A 140 -9.53 -4.46 -5.34
C VAL A 140 -8.09 -4.47 -4.91
N GLY A 141 -7.16 -4.34 -5.85
CA GLY A 141 -5.72 -4.30 -5.54
C GLY A 141 -4.98 -3.18 -6.23
N HIS A 142 -4.16 -2.45 -5.48
CA HIS A 142 -3.27 -1.42 -6.01
C HIS A 142 -1.82 -1.91 -6.06
N SER A 143 -1.10 -1.63 -7.16
CA SER A 143 0.35 -1.86 -7.27
C SER A 143 0.74 -3.30 -6.85
N MET A 144 1.52 -3.46 -5.78
CA MET A 144 1.85 -4.74 -5.16
C MET A 144 0.58 -5.50 -4.72
N GLY A 145 -0.39 -4.81 -4.14
CA GLY A 145 -1.69 -5.39 -3.77
C GLY A 145 -2.45 -5.91 -4.98
N GLY A 146 -2.34 -5.25 -6.13
CA GLY A 146 -2.88 -5.75 -7.41
C GLY A 146 -2.23 -7.06 -7.82
N ARG A 147 -0.90 -7.18 -7.71
CA ARG A 147 -0.18 -8.44 -7.96
C ARG A 147 -0.62 -9.57 -7.02
N ILE A 148 -0.80 -9.27 -5.72
CA ILE A 148 -1.31 -10.22 -4.74
C ILE A 148 -2.73 -10.65 -5.11
N SER A 149 -3.58 -9.70 -5.51
CA SER A 149 -4.97 -9.96 -5.92
C SER A 149 -5.07 -10.85 -7.16
N VAL A 150 -4.22 -10.63 -8.16
CA VAL A 150 -4.09 -11.50 -9.33
C VAL A 150 -3.69 -12.92 -8.91
N ARG A 151 -2.66 -13.05 -8.07
CA ARG A 151 -2.19 -14.35 -7.59
C ARG A 151 -3.22 -15.09 -6.76
N TYR A 152 -3.98 -14.35 -5.91
CA TYR A 152 -5.10 -14.91 -5.15
C TYR A 152 -6.20 -15.42 -6.08
N THR A 153 -6.60 -14.63 -7.08
CA THR A 153 -7.66 -14.99 -8.04
C THR A 153 -7.31 -16.22 -8.86
N MET A 154 -6.04 -16.40 -9.24
CA MET A 154 -5.59 -17.63 -9.91
C MET A 154 -5.85 -18.90 -9.10
N GLY A 155 -5.70 -18.83 -7.79
CA GLY A 155 -5.89 -19.98 -6.88
C GLY A 155 -7.32 -20.16 -6.38
N ASN A 156 -8.14 -19.10 -6.43
CA ASN A 156 -9.48 -19.06 -5.83
C ASN A 156 -10.47 -18.29 -6.74
N PRO A 157 -10.58 -18.66 -8.03
CA PRO A 157 -11.38 -17.89 -8.98
C PRO A 157 -12.88 -17.83 -8.62
N GLU A 158 -13.39 -18.85 -7.94
CA GLU A 158 -14.80 -18.94 -7.51
C GLU A 158 -15.13 -17.98 -6.36
N ARG A 159 -14.12 -17.51 -5.61
CA ARG A 159 -14.31 -16.57 -4.50
C ARG A 159 -14.27 -15.10 -4.95
N VAL A 160 -13.78 -14.82 -6.16
CA VAL A 160 -13.62 -13.46 -6.67
C VAL A 160 -14.70 -13.14 -7.69
N ASN A 161 -15.76 -12.44 -7.28
CA ASN A 161 -16.87 -12.06 -8.16
C ASN A 161 -16.41 -11.07 -9.23
N SER A 162 -15.49 -10.19 -8.87
CA SER A 162 -14.87 -9.19 -9.76
C SER A 162 -13.48 -8.86 -9.29
N LEU A 163 -12.53 -8.77 -10.20
CA LEU A 163 -11.17 -8.32 -9.94
C LEU A 163 -11.01 -6.88 -10.42
N ILE A 164 -10.52 -5.99 -9.55
CA ILE A 164 -10.31 -4.57 -9.86
C ILE A 164 -8.85 -4.23 -9.58
N LEU A 165 -8.11 -3.84 -10.59
CA LEU A 165 -6.67 -3.60 -10.53
C LEU A 165 -6.37 -2.12 -10.80
N LEU A 166 -5.79 -1.46 -9.83
CA LEU A 166 -5.31 -0.08 -9.93
C LEU A 166 -3.79 -0.10 -10.07
N SER A 167 -3.25 0.32 -11.21
CA SER A 167 -1.79 0.43 -11.45
C SER A 167 -1.02 -0.82 -10.97
N ALA A 168 -1.54 -2.02 -11.22
CA ALA A 168 -1.05 -3.27 -10.65
C ALA A 168 0.35 -3.66 -11.16
N SER A 169 1.22 -4.11 -10.28
CA SER A 169 2.50 -4.69 -10.65
C SER A 169 2.36 -6.16 -11.10
N GLY A 170 3.43 -6.76 -11.65
CA GLY A 170 3.47 -8.17 -12.02
C GLY A 170 3.43 -8.44 -13.51
N ALA A 171 3.04 -7.47 -14.35
CA ALA A 171 3.23 -7.55 -15.78
C ALA A 171 4.71 -7.33 -16.16
N PRO A 172 5.22 -7.97 -17.21
CA PRO A 172 6.58 -7.75 -17.70
C PRO A 172 6.81 -6.29 -18.09
N ARG A 173 7.95 -5.73 -17.68
CA ARG A 173 8.39 -4.41 -18.16
C ARG A 173 9.00 -4.54 -19.55
N LYS A 174 8.59 -3.68 -20.48
CA LYS A 174 9.13 -3.64 -21.85
C LYS A 174 10.57 -3.11 -21.94
N GLU A 175 11.01 -2.37 -20.94
CA GLU A 175 12.36 -1.79 -20.89
C GLU A 175 13.11 -2.29 -19.65
N GLU A 176 14.39 -2.67 -19.86
CA GLU A 176 15.34 -2.92 -18.77
C GLU A 176 15.73 -1.60 -18.10
N SER A 177 14.80 -0.98 -17.39
CA SER A 177 15.16 0.12 -16.50
C SER A 177 15.99 -0.45 -15.35
N SER A 178 17.26 -0.05 -15.26
CA SER A 178 18.08 -0.40 -14.09
C SER A 178 17.36 0.04 -12.82
N PRO A 179 17.25 -0.83 -11.82
CA PRO A 179 16.58 -0.46 -10.58
C PRO A 179 17.23 0.79 -9.97
N PRO A 180 16.47 1.69 -9.38
CA PRO A 180 16.97 2.90 -8.72
C PRO A 180 18.17 2.57 -7.82
N MET A 181 19.15 3.49 -7.75
CA MET A 181 20.38 3.29 -6.96
C MET A 181 20.05 2.93 -5.50
N ALA A 182 18.97 3.49 -4.93
CA ALA A 182 18.52 3.17 -3.58
C ALA A 182 18.19 1.68 -3.43
N LEU A 183 17.47 1.07 -4.38
CA LEU A 183 17.16 -0.37 -4.37
C LEU A 183 18.43 -1.22 -4.49
N ARG A 184 19.43 -0.77 -5.26
CA ARG A 184 20.73 -1.46 -5.37
C ARG A 184 21.51 -1.41 -4.04
N LEU A 185 21.47 -0.27 -3.32
CA LEU A 185 22.07 -0.14 -1.99
C LEU A 185 21.39 -1.05 -0.97
N MET A 186 20.07 -1.22 -1.04
CA MET A 186 19.31 -2.08 -0.13
C MET A 186 19.62 -3.57 -0.29
N LYS A 187 20.26 -3.99 -1.38
CA LYS A 187 20.66 -5.40 -1.58
C LYS A 187 21.83 -5.86 -0.70
N ASN A 188 22.61 -4.93 -0.11
CA ASN A 188 23.73 -5.29 0.74
C ASN A 188 23.57 -4.76 2.19
N PRO A 189 24.17 -5.44 3.20
CA PRO A 189 24.00 -5.07 4.61
C PRO A 189 24.44 -3.65 4.96
N LEU A 190 25.56 -3.16 4.36
CA LEU A 190 26.06 -1.82 4.61
C LEU A 190 25.12 -0.75 4.04
N GLY A 191 24.59 -0.97 2.83
CA GLY A 191 23.60 -0.08 2.23
C GLY A 191 22.31 -0.01 3.07
N ARG A 192 21.81 -1.14 3.56
CA ARG A 192 20.65 -1.20 4.47
C ARG A 192 20.91 -0.40 5.75
N PHE A 193 22.07 -0.58 6.35
CA PHE A 193 22.47 0.15 7.54
C PHE A 193 22.51 1.66 7.30
N LEU A 194 23.07 2.11 6.17
CA LEU A 194 23.12 3.52 5.79
C LEU A 194 21.72 4.08 5.55
N VAL A 195 20.89 3.39 4.73
CA VAL A 195 19.52 3.82 4.45
C VAL A 195 18.72 3.99 5.75
N LYS A 196 18.80 3.04 6.68
CA LYS A 196 18.14 3.16 8.00
C LYS A 196 18.57 4.39 8.78
N ARG A 197 19.81 4.82 8.64
CA ARG A 197 20.35 5.97 9.39
C ARG A 197 19.97 7.31 8.81
N ILE A 198 19.88 7.40 7.48
CA ILE A 198 19.55 8.65 6.80
C ILE A 198 18.04 8.81 6.54
N TRP A 199 17.26 7.73 6.75
CA TRP A 199 15.81 7.77 6.51
C TRP A 199 15.17 8.87 7.33
N SER A 200 14.34 9.69 6.69
CA SER A 200 13.75 10.90 7.28
C SER A 200 12.37 11.15 6.71
N ARG A 201 11.56 11.96 7.42
CA ARG A 201 10.25 12.41 6.94
C ARG A 201 10.33 13.05 5.55
N ASN A 202 11.40 13.78 5.27
CA ASN A 202 11.59 14.39 3.94
C ASN A 202 11.83 13.34 2.85
N MET A 203 12.50 12.23 3.16
CA MET A 203 12.63 11.10 2.22
C MET A 203 11.31 10.38 2.03
N ALA A 204 10.48 10.24 3.06
CA ALA A 204 9.11 9.74 2.92
C ALA A 204 8.28 10.64 2.01
N LYS A 205 8.37 11.98 2.17
CA LYS A 205 7.76 12.94 1.25
C LYS A 205 8.21 12.71 -0.19
N ASN A 206 9.52 12.65 -0.43
CA ASN A 206 10.05 12.46 -1.79
C ASN A 206 9.57 11.15 -2.42
N THR A 207 9.44 10.07 -1.61
CA THR A 207 8.89 8.81 -2.10
C THR A 207 7.44 8.96 -2.56
N LEU A 208 6.60 9.73 -1.83
CA LEU A 208 5.22 10.02 -2.25
C LEU A 208 5.19 10.88 -3.51
N VAL A 209 6.04 11.92 -3.59
CA VAL A 209 6.16 12.79 -4.77
C VAL A 209 6.51 12.00 -6.03
N ASP A 210 7.42 11.03 -5.92
CA ASP A 210 7.82 10.17 -7.05
C ASP A 210 6.69 9.25 -7.54
N MET A 211 5.62 9.09 -6.76
CA MET A 211 4.49 8.20 -7.07
C MET A 211 3.29 8.92 -7.70
N VAL A 212 3.21 10.24 -7.63
CA VAL A 212 2.07 11.02 -8.11
C VAL A 212 2.45 11.89 -9.31
N PHE A 213 1.45 12.28 -10.11
CA PHE A 213 1.63 13.26 -11.18
C PHE A 213 1.61 14.69 -10.63
N ASP A 214 0.67 15.00 -9.73
CA ASP A 214 0.53 16.31 -9.11
C ASP A 214 0.91 16.27 -7.63
N GLU A 215 2.06 16.88 -7.28
CA GLU A 215 2.55 16.98 -5.91
C GLU A 215 1.53 17.65 -4.95
N SER A 216 0.62 18.48 -5.47
CA SER A 216 -0.39 19.16 -4.64
C SER A 216 -1.44 18.20 -4.06
N SER A 217 -1.53 16.99 -4.59
CA SER A 217 -2.39 15.91 -4.05
C SER A 217 -1.89 15.36 -2.71
N ILE A 218 -0.60 15.58 -2.37
CA ILE A 218 0.03 15.03 -1.17
C ILE A 218 -0.17 15.97 0.01
N THR A 219 -0.76 15.47 1.08
CA THR A 219 -0.96 16.21 2.33
C THR A 219 0.15 15.92 3.35
N ASP A 220 0.32 16.82 4.33
CA ASP A 220 1.23 16.58 5.46
C ASP A 220 0.82 15.34 6.29
N GLU A 221 -0.48 15.03 6.36
CA GLU A 221 -0.99 13.84 7.05
C GLU A 221 -0.49 12.54 6.40
N GLU A 222 -0.46 12.48 5.08
CA GLU A 222 0.03 11.32 4.35
C GLU A 222 1.53 11.15 4.46
N ILE A 223 2.27 12.26 4.42
CA ILE A 223 3.72 12.24 4.67
C ILE A 223 4.01 11.74 6.08
N ASP A 224 3.27 12.25 7.08
CA ASP A 224 3.41 11.84 8.48
C ASP A 224 3.06 10.35 8.65
N ARG A 225 2.00 9.86 7.99
CA ARG A 225 1.57 8.47 8.06
C ARG A 225 2.63 7.54 7.45
N MET A 226 3.13 7.85 6.26
CA MET A 226 4.21 7.08 5.64
C MET A 226 5.46 7.07 6.51
N TRP A 227 5.84 8.21 7.08
CA TRP A 227 6.97 8.32 8.00
C TRP A 227 6.74 7.46 9.25
N ASP A 228 5.61 7.63 9.93
CA ASP A 228 5.26 6.94 11.17
C ASP A 228 5.29 5.41 10.99
N PHE A 229 4.71 4.90 9.91
CA PHE A 229 4.72 3.46 9.63
C PHE A 229 6.07 2.93 9.17
N SER A 230 6.89 3.75 8.52
CA SER A 230 8.26 3.36 8.16
C SER A 230 9.16 3.14 9.38
N ILE A 231 8.94 3.90 10.46
CA ILE A 231 9.67 3.77 11.72
C ILE A 231 8.98 2.85 12.74
N TYR A 232 7.80 2.28 12.39
CA TYR A 232 7.19 1.25 13.22
C TYR A 232 8.18 0.10 13.46
N PRO A 233 8.30 -0.41 14.70
CA PRO A 233 9.33 -1.38 15.05
C PRO A 233 9.34 -2.61 14.13
N GLY A 234 10.41 -2.74 13.36
CA GLY A 234 10.65 -3.89 12.46
C GLY A 234 10.17 -3.72 11.02
N ASN A 235 9.29 -2.75 10.68
CA ASN A 235 8.77 -2.58 9.31
C ASN A 235 9.89 -2.34 8.29
N MET A 236 10.87 -1.50 8.60
CA MET A 236 12.00 -1.24 7.70
C MET A 236 12.91 -2.47 7.53
N ASP A 237 13.16 -3.25 8.59
CA ASP A 237 13.92 -4.48 8.48
C ASP A 237 13.18 -5.54 7.62
N ALA A 238 11.89 -5.62 7.79
CA ALA A 238 11.01 -6.48 7.01
C ALA A 238 10.97 -6.05 5.53
N MET A 239 10.92 -4.74 5.24
CA MET A 239 11.02 -4.19 3.89
C MET A 239 12.32 -4.62 3.20
N PHE A 240 13.46 -4.58 3.91
CA PHE A 240 14.72 -5.03 3.33
C PHE A 240 14.77 -6.54 3.04
N ARG A 241 14.02 -7.35 3.79
CA ARG A 241 13.88 -8.79 3.53
C ARG A 241 13.01 -9.03 2.30
N GLU A 242 11.87 -8.35 2.22
CA GLU A 242 10.99 -8.41 1.06
C GLU A 242 11.72 -8.03 -0.25
N PHE A 243 12.53 -6.97 -0.25
CA PHE A 243 13.34 -6.60 -1.42
C PHE A 243 14.47 -7.59 -1.75
N ALA A 244 14.83 -8.49 -0.84
CA ALA A 244 15.75 -9.56 -1.11
C ALA A 244 15.07 -10.73 -1.85
N ASP A 245 13.76 -10.90 -1.66
CA ASP A 245 12.95 -11.86 -2.41
C ASP A 245 12.64 -11.30 -3.80
N THR A 246 12.88 -12.10 -4.83
CA THR A 246 12.52 -11.75 -6.19
C THR A 246 11.15 -12.32 -6.51
N TRP A 247 10.19 -11.44 -6.78
CA TRP A 247 8.89 -11.85 -7.30
C TRP A 247 8.98 -11.84 -8.84
N GLU A 248 8.85 -13.01 -9.45
CA GLU A 248 8.89 -13.16 -10.91
C GLU A 248 7.65 -12.58 -11.58
N ASP A 249 7.80 -11.93 -12.71
CA ASP A 249 6.66 -11.43 -13.49
C ASP A 249 5.74 -12.56 -13.91
N PHE A 250 4.45 -12.25 -14.07
CA PHE A 250 3.47 -13.25 -14.47
C PHE A 250 3.71 -13.76 -15.90
N ASN A 251 3.50 -15.07 -16.06
CA ASN A 251 3.50 -15.68 -17.38
C ASN A 251 2.16 -15.37 -18.08
N PRO A 252 2.16 -15.00 -19.38
CA PRO A 252 0.93 -14.79 -20.15
C PRO A 252 -0.09 -15.92 -20.07
N LYS A 253 0.36 -17.19 -19.97
CA LYS A 253 -0.55 -18.34 -19.85
C LYS A 253 -1.31 -18.36 -18.54
N GLU A 254 -0.68 -17.93 -17.44
CA GLU A 254 -1.32 -17.86 -16.13
C GLU A 254 -2.44 -16.81 -16.13
N ILE A 255 -2.15 -15.61 -16.70
CA ILE A 255 -3.14 -14.52 -16.78
C ILE A 255 -4.33 -14.89 -17.64
N ARG A 256 -4.11 -15.57 -18.78
CA ARG A 256 -5.20 -16.04 -19.66
C ARG A 256 -6.13 -17.06 -18.98
N GLY A 257 -5.69 -17.68 -17.91
CA GLY A 257 -6.50 -18.59 -17.11
C GLY A 257 -7.50 -17.88 -16.19
N ILE A 258 -7.38 -16.57 -15.97
CA ILE A 258 -8.30 -15.78 -15.14
C ILE A 258 -9.53 -15.41 -15.97
N ALA A 259 -10.64 -16.13 -15.75
CA ALA A 259 -11.90 -15.87 -16.45
C ALA A 259 -12.80 -14.84 -15.73
N ASN A 260 -12.37 -14.34 -14.58
CA ASN A 260 -13.12 -13.37 -13.77
C ASN A 260 -13.23 -12.03 -14.51
N ASN A 261 -14.40 -11.37 -14.40
CA ASN A 261 -14.57 -10.02 -14.89
C ASN A 261 -13.57 -9.09 -14.22
N THR A 262 -12.78 -8.36 -15.01
CA THR A 262 -11.65 -7.56 -14.50
C THR A 262 -11.74 -6.11 -14.97
N LEU A 263 -11.73 -5.17 -14.03
CA LEU A 263 -11.58 -3.74 -14.31
C LEU A 263 -10.10 -3.35 -14.08
N LEU A 264 -9.51 -2.65 -15.04
CA LEU A 264 -8.16 -2.11 -14.96
C LEU A 264 -8.26 -0.58 -14.95
N ILE A 265 -7.77 0.06 -13.88
CA ILE A 265 -7.70 1.53 -13.77
C ILE A 265 -6.23 1.94 -13.70
N TRP A 266 -5.81 2.80 -14.62
CA TRP A 266 -4.40 3.16 -14.75
C TRP A 266 -4.18 4.64 -14.91
N GLY A 267 -3.18 5.21 -14.21
CA GLY A 267 -2.68 6.54 -14.51
C GLY A 267 -1.89 6.55 -15.81
N LYS A 268 -2.15 7.54 -16.66
CA LYS A 268 -1.43 7.71 -17.94
C LYS A 268 0.05 7.99 -17.73
N GLU A 269 0.35 8.75 -16.70
CA GLU A 269 1.69 9.23 -16.35
C GLU A 269 2.36 8.37 -15.25
N ASP A 270 1.86 7.16 -15.02
CA ASP A 270 2.44 6.23 -14.04
C ASP A 270 3.87 5.84 -14.43
N SER A 271 4.84 6.33 -13.64
CA SER A 271 6.27 6.05 -13.82
C SER A 271 6.74 4.77 -13.10
N ILE A 272 5.94 4.28 -12.15
CA ILE A 272 6.26 3.09 -11.32
C ILE A 272 5.79 1.81 -12.02
N CYS A 273 4.51 1.74 -12.39
CA CYS A 273 3.91 0.69 -13.20
C CYS A 273 3.37 1.32 -14.49
N PRO A 274 4.19 1.52 -15.52
CA PRO A 274 3.76 2.23 -16.74
C PRO A 274 2.47 1.67 -17.34
N GLU A 275 1.69 2.53 -17.99
CA GLU A 275 0.42 2.16 -18.68
C GLU A 275 0.57 0.92 -19.56
N SER A 276 1.76 0.69 -20.11
CA SER A 276 2.05 -0.50 -20.90
C SER A 276 1.90 -1.82 -20.13
N MET A 277 2.01 -1.78 -18.80
CA MET A 277 1.72 -2.95 -17.95
C MET A 277 0.20 -3.20 -17.85
N GLY A 278 -0.60 -2.14 -17.74
CA GLY A 278 -2.06 -2.23 -17.83
C GLY A 278 -2.52 -2.77 -19.17
N SER A 279 -1.99 -2.22 -20.27
CA SER A 279 -2.24 -2.71 -21.64
C SER A 279 -1.82 -4.17 -21.83
N TRP A 280 -0.76 -4.61 -21.14
CA TRP A 280 -0.37 -6.01 -21.18
C TRP A 280 -1.41 -6.88 -20.45
N TYR A 281 -1.87 -6.50 -19.25
CA TYR A 281 -2.94 -7.21 -18.55
C TYR A 281 -4.20 -7.29 -19.42
N ASP A 282 -4.64 -6.18 -19.99
CA ASP A 282 -5.81 -6.10 -20.86
C ASP A 282 -5.70 -7.03 -22.08
N SER A 283 -4.52 -7.12 -22.66
CA SER A 283 -4.25 -8.02 -23.79
C SER A 283 -4.22 -9.51 -23.44
N GLN A 284 -4.05 -9.87 -22.16
CA GLN A 284 -3.97 -11.26 -21.72
C GLN A 284 -5.26 -11.74 -21.01
N LEU A 285 -5.96 -10.86 -20.31
CA LEU A 285 -7.20 -11.20 -19.60
C LEU A 285 -8.35 -11.34 -20.58
N PRO A 286 -9.12 -12.46 -20.55
CA PRO A 286 -10.20 -12.68 -21.53
C PRO A 286 -11.40 -11.76 -21.31
N ASN A 287 -11.64 -11.28 -20.09
CA ASN A 287 -12.81 -10.48 -19.70
C ASN A 287 -12.36 -9.22 -18.96
N SER A 288 -11.59 -8.35 -19.61
CA SER A 288 -11.12 -7.10 -19.02
C SER A 288 -11.73 -5.86 -19.69
N THR A 289 -11.81 -4.79 -18.90
CA THR A 289 -12.08 -3.43 -19.36
C THR A 289 -11.01 -2.52 -18.78
N MET A 290 -10.33 -1.75 -19.62
CA MET A 290 -9.26 -0.85 -19.19
C MET A 290 -9.69 0.62 -19.28
N VAL A 291 -9.49 1.35 -18.19
CA VAL A 291 -9.69 2.79 -18.08
C VAL A 291 -8.34 3.46 -17.82
N VAL A 292 -7.95 4.41 -18.66
CA VAL A 292 -6.71 5.19 -18.54
C VAL A 292 -7.06 6.61 -18.16
N LEU A 293 -6.52 7.08 -17.03
CA LEU A 293 -6.80 8.39 -16.45
C LEU A 293 -5.66 9.36 -16.80
N PRO A 294 -5.91 10.41 -17.60
CA PRO A 294 -4.90 11.38 -17.96
C PRO A 294 -4.55 12.29 -16.78
N ASN A 295 -3.29 12.75 -16.73
CA ASN A 295 -2.71 13.57 -15.66
C ASN A 295 -2.78 12.90 -14.27
N ILE A 296 -2.59 11.57 -14.24
CA ILE A 296 -2.59 10.75 -13.02
C ILE A 296 -1.34 9.88 -13.05
N GLY A 297 -0.64 9.82 -11.92
CA GLY A 297 0.53 8.98 -11.69
C GLY A 297 0.18 7.56 -11.24
N HIS A 298 0.98 7.06 -10.28
CA HIS A 298 0.88 5.68 -9.82
C HIS A 298 -0.30 5.41 -8.88
N ASN A 299 -0.85 6.45 -8.24
CA ASN A 299 -1.85 6.31 -7.18
C ASN A 299 -3.22 6.86 -7.59
N PRO A 300 -3.93 6.28 -8.59
CA PRO A 300 -5.19 6.83 -9.08
C PRO A 300 -6.26 6.96 -7.99
N HIS A 301 -6.36 6.02 -7.04
CA HIS A 301 -7.30 6.03 -5.91
C HIS A 301 -7.04 7.19 -4.93
N PHE A 302 -5.87 7.78 -4.98
CA PHE A 302 -5.41 8.87 -4.15
C PHE A 302 -5.42 10.21 -4.90
N GLU A 303 -4.94 10.23 -6.14
CA GLU A 303 -4.84 11.43 -6.97
C GLU A 303 -6.19 11.88 -7.54
N CYS A 304 -7.09 10.93 -7.84
CA CYS A 304 -8.42 11.21 -8.37
C CYS A 304 -9.48 10.24 -7.84
N PRO A 305 -9.73 10.23 -6.52
CA PRO A 305 -10.61 9.29 -5.86
C PRO A 305 -12.02 9.27 -6.45
N ASP A 306 -12.58 10.43 -6.82
CA ASP A 306 -13.94 10.52 -7.38
C ASP A 306 -14.05 9.75 -8.71
N LYS A 307 -13.08 9.88 -9.61
CA LYS A 307 -13.08 9.11 -10.87
C LYS A 307 -12.92 7.63 -10.63
N CYS A 308 -12.04 7.23 -9.72
CA CYS A 308 -11.89 5.83 -9.36
C CYS A 308 -13.20 5.26 -8.78
N LEU A 309 -13.88 6.04 -7.94
CA LEU A 309 -15.15 5.66 -7.35
C LEU A 309 -16.23 5.50 -8.42
N ASP A 310 -16.36 6.45 -9.36
CA ASP A 310 -17.31 6.39 -10.47
C ASP A 310 -17.10 5.14 -11.31
N GLU A 311 -15.85 4.83 -11.67
CA GLU A 311 -15.49 3.64 -12.45
C GLU A 311 -15.80 2.34 -11.70
N ILE A 312 -15.42 2.25 -10.41
CA ILE A 312 -15.67 1.08 -9.57
C ILE A 312 -17.19 0.88 -9.39
N SER A 313 -17.94 1.94 -9.06
CA SER A 313 -19.38 1.86 -8.82
C SER A 313 -20.14 1.51 -10.10
N SER A 314 -19.79 2.13 -11.22
CA SER A 314 -20.36 1.80 -12.53
C SER A 314 -20.09 0.34 -12.90
N TRP A 315 -18.84 -0.11 -12.74
CA TRP A 315 -18.44 -1.49 -12.99
C TRP A 315 -19.22 -2.49 -12.15
N MET A 316 -19.30 -2.26 -10.83
CA MET A 316 -20.05 -3.15 -9.93
C MET A 316 -21.55 -3.17 -10.26
N GLY A 317 -22.14 -2.05 -10.69
CA GLY A 317 -23.52 -1.98 -11.15
C GLY A 317 -23.82 -2.76 -12.43
N THR A 318 -22.82 -3.02 -13.28
CA THR A 318 -22.99 -3.85 -14.49
C THR A 318 -22.98 -5.35 -14.22
N LEU A 319 -22.53 -5.76 -13.03
CA LEU A 319 -22.39 -7.17 -12.63
C LEU A 319 -23.56 -7.65 -11.75
N SER A 320 -24.42 -6.72 -11.30
CA SER A 320 -25.65 -7.00 -10.56
C SER A 320 -26.78 -7.24 -11.56
#